data_f0fdcaeb84a69b1638c461bc1a35f615
#
_entry.id   f0fdcaeb84a69b1638c461bc1a35f615
#
_cell.length_a   1.000
_cell.length_b   1.000
_cell.length_c   1.000
_cell.angle_alpha   90.00
_cell.angle_beta   90.00
_cell.angle_gamma   90.00
#
_symmetry.space_group_name_H-M   'P 1'
#
loop_
_entity.id
_entity.type
_entity.pdbx_description
1 polymer ?
#
loop_
_entity_poly.entity_id
_entity_poly.type
_entity_poly.pdbx_seq_one_letter_code
_entity_poly.pdbx_strand_id
1 'polypeptide(L)'
;MHSFNSCLMHCVFSTKERRPWLTPAIRERLCPYLGGIARENDMKALAITGVADHVHLLLSLPATLAVSKAMQLLKGNFSKWLRENFPELKTQGFAWQEGFGAFSIGVAGVADTVRYIQTQEEHHRNKTFRDELGVFLKKHGCDYKALVLD
;
A
#
# COMPACT_ATOMS: atom_id res chain seq x y z
N MET A 1 29.15 -17.05 -2.51
CA MET A 1 29.17 -15.61 -2.16
C MET A 1 27.80 -15.21 -1.63
N HIS A 2 27.78 -14.50 -0.55
CA HIS A 2 26.52 -14.00 0.01
C HIS A 2 26.30 -12.55 -0.39
N SER A 3 25.08 -12.22 -0.72
CA SER A 3 24.70 -10.83 -1.02
C SER A 3 23.99 -10.22 0.17
N PHE A 4 24.30 -8.96 0.45
CA PHE A 4 23.66 -8.20 1.51
C PHE A 4 22.94 -7.02 0.87
N ASN A 5 21.68 -6.83 1.22
CA ASN A 5 20.89 -5.73 0.67
C ASN A 5 19.87 -5.25 1.71
N SER A 6 19.43 -4.01 1.52
CA SER A 6 18.36 -3.42 2.31
C SER A 6 17.50 -2.62 1.35
N CYS A 7 16.35 -3.16 0.99
CA CYS A 7 15.41 -2.53 0.07
C CYS A 7 14.08 -2.32 0.77
N LEU A 8 14.02 -1.26 1.57
CA LEU A 8 12.83 -0.90 2.33
C LEU A 8 12.02 0.13 1.55
N MET A 9 10.76 -0.20 1.28
CA MET A 9 9.87 0.65 0.50
C MET A 9 8.58 0.91 1.26
N HIS A 10 8.27 2.20 1.43
CA HIS A 10 6.94 2.61 1.87
C HIS A 10 6.05 2.71 0.64
N CYS A 11 5.08 1.81 0.54
CA CYS A 11 4.21 1.70 -0.62
C CYS A 11 2.79 2.13 -0.26
N VAL A 12 2.12 2.77 -1.21
CA VAL A 12 0.75 3.20 -1.04
C VAL A 12 -0.02 3.01 -2.35
N PHE A 13 -1.24 2.51 -2.25
CA PHE A 13 -2.14 2.41 -3.38
C PHE A 13 -3.59 2.61 -2.93
N SER A 14 -4.41 3.13 -3.84
CA SER A 14 -5.79 3.48 -3.53
C SER A 14 -6.79 2.67 -4.36
N THR A 15 -8.03 2.67 -3.90
CA THR A 15 -9.16 2.17 -4.68
C THR A 15 -9.42 3.08 -5.88
N LYS A 16 -10.03 2.53 -6.92
CA LYS A 16 -10.42 3.30 -8.11
C LYS A 16 -11.35 4.43 -7.71
N GLU A 17 -11.03 5.64 -8.16
CA GLU A 17 -11.77 6.86 -7.86
C GLU A 17 -11.90 7.12 -6.35
N ARG A 18 -11.04 6.49 -5.55
CA ARG A 18 -11.02 6.56 -4.09
C ARG A 18 -12.37 6.20 -3.45
N ARG A 19 -13.06 5.25 -4.05
CA ARG A 19 -14.33 4.76 -3.49
C ARG A 19 -14.07 4.08 -2.15
N PRO A 20 -14.90 4.33 -1.14
CA PRO A 20 -14.67 3.80 0.21
C PRO A 20 -15.09 2.34 0.34
N TRP A 21 -14.51 1.48 -0.47
CA TRP A 21 -14.84 0.06 -0.54
C TRP A 21 -14.23 -0.78 0.58
N LEU A 22 -13.16 -0.27 1.22
CA LEU A 22 -12.47 -1.00 2.27
C LEU A 22 -13.19 -0.79 3.61
N THR A 23 -14.25 -1.55 3.83
CA THR A 23 -15.06 -1.51 5.06
C THR A 23 -14.26 -2.01 6.25
N PRO A 24 -14.71 -1.74 7.51
CA PRO A 24 -14.04 -2.28 8.69
C PRO A 24 -13.85 -3.80 8.66
N ALA A 25 -14.84 -4.55 8.18
CA ALA A 25 -14.74 -6.01 8.07
C ALA A 25 -13.61 -6.44 7.12
N ILE A 26 -13.44 -5.73 6.01
CA ILE A 26 -12.36 -5.98 5.07
C ILE A 26 -11.02 -5.59 5.67
N ARG A 27 -10.96 -4.45 6.35
CA ARG A 27 -9.72 -3.97 6.97
C ARG A 27 -9.17 -4.91 8.04
N GLU A 28 -10.03 -5.61 8.78
CA GLU A 28 -9.60 -6.62 9.75
C GLU A 28 -8.82 -7.76 9.11
N ARG A 29 -9.14 -8.08 7.86
CA ARG A 29 -8.52 -9.20 7.14
C ARG A 29 -7.37 -8.77 6.23
N LEU A 30 -7.18 -7.49 6.08
CA LEU A 30 -6.22 -6.91 5.16
C LEU A 30 -4.77 -7.26 5.54
N CYS A 31 -4.39 -7.05 6.79
CA CYS A 31 -3.02 -7.32 7.25
C CYS A 31 -2.64 -8.79 7.12
N PRO A 32 -3.43 -9.76 7.63
CA PRO A 32 -3.07 -11.17 7.49
C PRO A 32 -2.99 -11.61 6.03
N TYR A 33 -3.88 -11.11 5.17
CA TYR A 33 -3.92 -11.54 3.78
C TYR A 33 -2.78 -10.94 2.96
N LEU A 34 -2.57 -9.64 3.03
CA LEU A 34 -1.45 -8.99 2.33
C LEU A 34 -0.11 -9.45 2.86
N GLY A 35 0.00 -9.62 4.18
CA GLY A 35 1.21 -10.17 4.79
C GLY A 35 1.50 -11.59 4.32
N GLY A 36 0.47 -12.40 4.11
CA GLY A 36 0.59 -13.75 3.55
C GLY A 36 1.10 -13.75 2.12
N ILE A 37 0.53 -12.88 1.26
CA ILE A 37 0.99 -12.73 -0.13
C ILE A 37 2.46 -12.29 -0.15
N ALA A 38 2.83 -11.33 0.68
CA ALA A 38 4.21 -10.86 0.79
C ALA A 38 5.14 -12.01 1.12
N ARG A 39 4.81 -12.78 2.14
CA ARG A 39 5.62 -13.91 2.61
C ARG A 39 5.79 -14.99 1.54
N GLU A 40 4.74 -15.30 0.79
CA GLU A 40 4.79 -16.27 -0.31
C GLU A 40 5.71 -15.82 -1.45
N ASN A 41 5.99 -14.54 -1.55
CA ASN A 41 6.83 -13.97 -2.60
C ASN A 41 8.15 -13.40 -2.05
N ASP A 42 8.62 -13.93 -0.94
CA ASP A 42 9.90 -13.59 -0.30
C ASP A 42 10.01 -12.12 0.13
N MET A 43 8.88 -11.45 0.27
CA MET A 43 8.83 -10.12 0.85
C MET A 43 8.53 -10.22 2.35
N LYS A 44 8.97 -9.21 3.09
CA LYS A 44 8.59 -9.06 4.49
C LYS A 44 7.79 -7.77 4.65
N ALA A 45 6.57 -7.89 5.17
CA ALA A 45 5.75 -6.73 5.50
C ALA A 45 6.01 -6.34 6.96
N LEU A 46 6.61 -5.17 7.16
CA LEU A 46 6.92 -4.64 8.49
C LEU A 46 5.74 -3.89 9.10
N ALA A 47 4.89 -3.32 8.27
CA ALA A 47 3.66 -2.67 8.69
C ALA A 47 2.68 -2.65 7.52
N ILE A 48 1.40 -2.81 7.81
CA ILE A 48 0.31 -2.72 6.83
C ILE A 48 -0.85 -2.04 7.52
N THR A 49 -1.44 -1.04 6.87
CA THR A 49 -2.67 -0.41 7.36
C THR A 49 -3.54 0.01 6.18
N GLY A 50 -4.83 -0.28 6.28
CA GLY A 50 -5.82 0.22 5.34
C GLY A 50 -6.78 1.17 6.02
N VAL A 51 -7.19 2.19 5.29
CA VAL A 51 -8.35 3.02 5.60
C VAL A 51 -9.41 2.77 4.53
N ALA A 52 -10.46 3.56 4.47
CA ALA A 52 -11.60 3.27 3.59
C ALA A 52 -11.25 3.19 2.10
N ASP A 53 -10.26 3.93 1.64
CA ASP A 53 -9.98 4.11 0.21
C ASP A 53 -8.52 3.87 -0.20
N HIS A 54 -7.63 3.53 0.72
CA HIS A 54 -6.24 3.25 0.38
C HIS A 54 -5.52 2.40 1.42
N VAL A 55 -4.34 1.92 1.04
CA VAL A 55 -3.52 1.02 1.84
C VAL A 55 -2.09 1.54 1.88
N HIS A 56 -1.49 1.48 3.06
CA HIS A 56 -0.07 1.73 3.28
C HIS A 56 0.63 0.45 3.69
N LEU A 57 1.81 0.20 3.12
CA LEU A 57 2.66 -0.92 3.51
C LEU A 57 4.11 -0.45 3.63
N LEU A 58 4.81 -1.01 4.60
CA LEU A 58 6.26 -0.95 4.63
C LEU A 58 6.78 -2.34 4.31
N LEU A 59 7.44 -2.48 3.17
CA LEU A 59 7.93 -3.75 2.66
C LEU A 59 9.44 -3.79 2.63
N SER A 60 9.99 -4.94 3.02
CA SER A 60 11.37 -5.31 2.72
C SER A 60 11.34 -6.20 1.48
N LEU A 61 11.95 -5.75 0.39
CA LEU A 61 11.92 -6.46 -0.88
C LEU A 61 13.19 -7.30 -1.05
N PRO A 62 13.08 -8.53 -1.60
CA PRO A 62 14.27 -9.26 -2.02
C PRO A 62 14.93 -8.56 -3.21
N ALA A 63 16.24 -8.73 -3.36
CA ALA A 63 16.99 -8.07 -4.41
C ALA A 63 16.54 -8.45 -5.84
N THR A 64 15.84 -9.58 -5.96
CA THR A 64 15.38 -10.12 -7.24
C THR A 64 14.00 -9.67 -7.67
N LEU A 65 13.29 -8.89 -6.84
CA LEU A 65 11.90 -8.52 -7.10
C LEU A 65 11.77 -7.02 -7.37
N ALA A 66 11.28 -6.68 -8.55
CA ALA A 66 10.99 -5.29 -8.90
C ALA A 66 9.82 -4.75 -8.08
N VAL A 67 9.85 -3.48 -7.72
CA VAL A 67 8.78 -2.82 -6.98
C VAL A 67 7.44 -2.95 -7.70
N SER A 68 7.41 -2.73 -9.00
CA SER A 68 6.19 -2.85 -9.81
C SER A 68 5.61 -4.25 -9.77
N LYS A 69 6.46 -5.27 -9.77
CA LYS A 69 6.02 -6.66 -9.67
C LYS A 69 5.45 -6.95 -8.28
N ALA A 70 6.08 -6.43 -7.24
CA ALA A 70 5.57 -6.55 -5.87
C ALA A 70 4.17 -5.96 -5.76
N MET A 71 3.95 -4.76 -6.30
CA MET A 71 2.63 -4.12 -6.29
C MET A 71 1.61 -4.91 -7.08
N GLN A 72 1.98 -5.44 -8.24
CA GLN A 72 1.11 -6.28 -9.06
C GLN A 72 0.66 -7.53 -8.29
N LEU A 73 1.57 -8.21 -7.61
CA LEU A 73 1.27 -9.40 -6.82
C LEU A 73 0.32 -9.08 -5.66
N LEU A 74 0.59 -8.02 -4.92
CA LEU A 74 -0.23 -7.63 -3.77
C LEU A 74 -1.62 -7.16 -4.21
N LYS A 75 -1.69 -6.23 -5.14
CA LYS A 75 -2.96 -5.67 -5.63
C LYS A 75 -3.81 -6.73 -6.33
N GLY A 76 -3.21 -7.50 -7.23
CA GLY A 76 -3.92 -8.49 -8.02
C GLY A 76 -4.50 -9.61 -7.19
N ASN A 77 -3.70 -10.21 -6.33
CA ASN A 77 -4.15 -11.29 -5.47
C ASN A 77 -5.18 -10.83 -4.45
N PHE A 78 -5.00 -9.65 -3.88
CA PHE A 78 -5.95 -9.13 -2.90
C PHE A 78 -7.28 -8.76 -3.55
N SER A 79 -7.30 -8.13 -4.71
CA SER A 79 -8.54 -7.81 -5.40
C SER A 79 -9.32 -9.05 -5.82
N LYS A 80 -8.62 -10.10 -6.25
CA LYS A 80 -9.26 -11.39 -6.56
C LYS A 80 -9.94 -11.97 -5.33
N TRP A 81 -9.23 -12.00 -4.21
CA TRP A 81 -9.76 -12.50 -2.94
C TRP A 81 -10.95 -11.68 -2.48
N LEU A 82 -10.90 -10.35 -2.59
CA LEU A 82 -12.01 -9.47 -2.23
C LEU A 82 -13.27 -9.80 -3.03
N ARG A 83 -13.14 -9.93 -4.33
CA ARG A 83 -14.29 -10.24 -5.20
C ARG A 83 -14.87 -11.60 -4.93
N GLU A 84 -14.04 -12.58 -4.56
CA GLU A 84 -14.50 -13.93 -4.24
C GLU A 84 -15.20 -14.01 -2.88
N ASN A 85 -14.77 -13.21 -1.92
CA ASN A 85 -15.26 -13.28 -0.54
C ASN A 85 -16.30 -12.20 -0.20
N PHE A 86 -16.41 -11.16 -1.02
CA PHE A 86 -17.36 -10.07 -0.87
C PHE A 86 -18.07 -9.84 -2.21
N PRO A 87 -19.12 -10.63 -2.50
CA PRO A 87 -19.79 -10.58 -3.81
C PRO A 87 -20.32 -9.20 -4.18
N GLU A 88 -20.70 -8.39 -3.21
CA GLU A 88 -21.17 -7.03 -3.44
C GLU A 88 -20.07 -6.14 -4.07
N LEU A 89 -18.81 -6.38 -3.76
CA LEU A 89 -17.71 -5.64 -4.38
C LEU A 89 -17.53 -6.04 -5.84
N LYS A 90 -17.71 -7.33 -6.14
CA LYS A 90 -17.68 -7.79 -7.53
C LYS A 90 -18.77 -7.11 -8.35
N THR A 91 -19.99 -7.04 -7.82
CA THR A 91 -21.13 -6.39 -8.46
C THR A 91 -20.89 -4.90 -8.68
N GLN A 92 -20.24 -4.23 -7.71
CA GLN A 92 -19.92 -2.81 -7.79
C GLN A 92 -18.70 -2.50 -8.67
N GLY A 93 -18.02 -3.54 -9.17
CA GLY A 93 -16.85 -3.36 -10.04
C GLY A 93 -15.58 -3.00 -9.30
N PHE A 94 -15.37 -3.55 -8.11
CA PHE A 94 -14.16 -3.25 -7.33
C PHE A 94 -12.89 -3.35 -8.17
N ALA A 95 -12.09 -2.31 -8.11
CA ALA A 95 -10.77 -2.26 -8.72
C ALA A 95 -9.87 -1.31 -7.92
N TRP A 96 -8.57 -1.49 -8.07
CA TRP A 96 -7.59 -0.51 -7.60
C TRP A 96 -7.39 0.57 -8.64
N GLN A 97 -7.05 1.77 -8.19
CA GLN A 97 -6.56 2.83 -9.07
C GLN A 97 -5.27 2.32 -9.76
N GLU A 98 -5.07 2.68 -11.01
CA GLU A 98 -3.82 2.36 -11.69
C GLU A 98 -2.65 3.08 -10.99
N GLY A 99 -1.52 2.40 -10.94
CA GLY A 99 -0.34 2.97 -10.33
C GLY A 99 -0.26 2.77 -8.81
N PHE A 100 0.76 3.32 -8.24
CA PHE A 100 1.06 3.23 -6.82
C PHE A 100 2.10 4.29 -6.45
N GLY A 101 2.21 4.60 -5.15
CA GLY A 101 3.36 5.30 -4.61
C GLY A 101 4.35 4.30 -4.00
N ALA A 102 5.64 4.50 -4.22
CA ALA A 102 6.67 3.69 -3.58
C ALA A 102 7.87 4.58 -3.28
N PHE A 103 8.21 4.66 -2.00
CA PHE A 103 9.23 5.57 -1.51
C PHE A 103 10.25 4.80 -0.69
N SER A 104 11.52 4.89 -1.08
CA SER A 104 12.60 4.23 -0.35
C SER A 104 12.80 4.88 1.02
N ILE A 105 13.12 4.06 2.01
CA ILE A 105 13.50 4.55 3.33
C ILE A 105 14.78 3.86 3.78
N GLY A 106 15.57 4.55 4.61
CA GLY A 106 16.71 3.95 5.27
C GLY A 106 16.28 3.21 6.53
N VAL A 107 17.15 2.35 7.03
CA VAL A 107 16.91 1.57 8.25
C VAL A 107 16.57 2.50 9.44
N ALA A 108 17.24 3.65 9.53
CA ALA A 108 16.99 4.61 10.59
C ALA A 108 15.56 5.19 10.56
N GLY A 109 14.88 5.14 9.41
CA GLY A 109 13.51 5.66 9.27
C GLY A 109 12.41 4.63 9.53
N VAL A 110 12.76 3.36 9.83
CA VAL A 110 11.78 2.30 9.99
C VAL A 110 10.78 2.59 11.11
N ALA A 111 11.26 2.94 12.29
CA ALA A 111 10.40 3.16 13.46
C ALA A 111 9.38 4.28 13.21
N ASP A 112 9.81 5.39 12.63
CA ASP A 112 8.93 6.52 12.32
C ASP A 112 7.92 6.15 11.22
N THR A 113 8.35 5.40 10.21
CA THR A 113 7.46 4.96 9.12
C THR A 113 6.41 3.98 9.63
N VAL A 114 6.80 3.02 10.47
CA VAL A 114 5.86 2.08 11.08
C VAL A 114 4.80 2.84 11.89
N ARG A 115 5.24 3.80 12.71
CA ARG A 115 4.31 4.62 13.52
C ARG A 115 3.35 5.41 12.63
N TYR A 116 3.87 6.01 11.56
CA TYR A 116 3.06 6.76 10.60
C TYR A 116 1.99 5.86 9.97
N ILE A 117 2.37 4.65 9.54
CA ILE A 117 1.45 3.69 8.93
C ILE A 117 0.38 3.24 9.93
N GLN A 118 0.76 2.96 11.17
CA GLN A 118 -0.16 2.47 12.18
C GLN A 118 -1.16 3.53 12.67
N THR A 119 -0.88 4.81 12.45
CA THR A 119 -1.75 5.92 12.90
C THR A 119 -2.53 6.57 11.76
N GLN A 120 -2.78 5.83 10.68
CA GLN A 120 -3.45 6.36 9.48
C GLN A 120 -4.85 6.91 9.74
N GLU A 121 -5.63 6.31 10.60
CA GLU A 121 -6.96 6.81 10.94
C GLU A 121 -6.91 8.23 11.51
N GLU A 122 -5.92 8.52 12.36
CA GLU A 122 -5.73 9.86 12.92
C GLU A 122 -5.32 10.86 11.85
N HIS A 123 -4.41 10.47 10.96
CA HIS A 123 -3.95 11.34 9.87
C HIS A 123 -5.09 11.74 8.94
N HIS A 124 -6.00 10.82 8.65
CA HIS A 124 -7.10 11.05 7.73
C HIS A 124 -8.33 11.73 8.33
N ARG A 125 -8.30 12.08 9.60
CA ARG A 125 -9.32 12.97 10.18
C ARG A 125 -9.24 14.38 9.61
N ASN A 126 -8.01 14.83 9.27
CA ASN A 126 -7.73 16.21 8.87
C ASN A 126 -7.10 16.34 7.48
N LYS A 127 -6.70 15.23 6.84
CA LYS A 127 -6.03 15.24 5.53
C LYS A 127 -6.62 14.19 4.61
N THR A 128 -6.82 14.57 3.35
CA THR A 128 -7.23 13.64 2.32
C THR A 128 -6.03 12.80 1.86
N PHE A 129 -6.29 11.68 1.20
CA PHE A 129 -5.26 10.88 0.55
C PHE A 129 -4.44 11.72 -0.44
N ARG A 130 -5.10 12.59 -1.20
CA ARG A 130 -4.44 13.48 -2.16
C ARG A 130 -3.42 14.40 -1.47
N ASP A 131 -3.81 15.01 -0.36
CA ASP A 131 -2.92 15.89 0.41
C ASP A 131 -1.73 15.14 0.95
N GLU A 132 -1.96 13.94 1.49
CA GLU A 132 -0.92 13.07 2.02
C GLU A 132 0.07 12.66 0.93
N LEU A 133 -0.43 12.20 -0.21
CA LEU A 133 0.40 11.78 -1.32
C LEU A 133 1.24 12.95 -1.86
N GLY A 134 0.65 14.14 -1.95
CA GLY A 134 1.37 15.36 -2.35
C GLY A 134 2.56 15.66 -1.47
N VAL A 135 2.42 15.49 -0.15
CA VAL A 135 3.52 15.68 0.80
C VAL A 135 4.65 14.68 0.56
N PHE A 136 4.32 13.40 0.35
CA PHE A 136 5.32 12.37 0.05
C PHE A 136 6.05 12.63 -1.25
N LEU A 137 5.34 13.00 -2.30
CA LEU A 137 5.93 13.28 -3.60
C LEU A 137 6.90 14.46 -3.52
N LYS A 138 6.50 15.51 -2.84
CA LYS A 138 7.36 16.68 -2.62
C LYS A 138 8.61 16.31 -1.83
N LYS A 139 8.45 15.54 -0.76
CA LYS A 139 9.56 15.10 0.10
C LYS A 139 10.59 14.27 -0.68
N HIS A 140 10.13 13.44 -1.62
CA HIS A 140 10.99 12.57 -2.43
C HIS A 140 11.38 13.17 -3.78
N GLY A 141 11.09 14.45 -4.01
CA GLY A 141 11.47 15.14 -5.23
C GLY A 141 10.73 14.69 -6.48
N CYS A 142 9.58 14.07 -6.33
CA CYS A 142 8.76 13.62 -7.46
C CYS A 142 7.88 14.76 -7.98
N ASP A 143 7.63 14.78 -9.29
CA ASP A 143 6.71 15.75 -9.89
C ASP A 143 5.27 15.30 -9.63
N TYR A 144 4.63 15.96 -8.66
CA TYR A 144 3.26 15.65 -8.29
C TYR A 144 2.21 16.43 -9.08
N LYS A 145 2.63 17.42 -9.88
CA LYS A 145 1.70 18.20 -10.71
C LYS A 145 1.11 17.37 -11.85
N ALA A 146 1.85 16.34 -12.28
CA ALA A 146 1.40 15.43 -13.34
C ALA A 146 0.47 14.32 -12.81
N LEU A 147 0.21 14.27 -11.50
CA LEU A 147 -0.61 13.23 -10.91
C LEU A 147 -2.09 13.53 -11.06
N VAL A 148 -2.77 12.60 -11.70
CA VAL A 148 -4.23 12.54 -11.70
C VAL A 148 -4.61 11.69 -10.49
N LEU A 149 -4.98 12.36 -9.40
CA LEU A 149 -5.30 11.70 -8.12
C LEU A 149 -6.81 11.51 -7.93
N ASP A 150 -7.50 11.30 -8.98
CA ASP A 150 -8.95 11.13 -8.93
C ASP A 150 -9.39 9.70 -8.72
#